data_687bcc371b237c1e43837172b7e9e2ad
#
_entry.id   687bcc371b237c1e43837172b7e9e2ad
#
_cell.length_a   1.000
_cell.length_b   1.000
_cell.length_c   1.000
_cell.angle_alpha   90.00
_cell.angle_beta   90.00
_cell.angle_gamma   90.00
#
_symmetry.space_group_name_H-M   'P 1'
#
loop_
_entity.id
_entity.type
_entity.pdbx_description
1 polymer ?
#
loop_
_entity_poly.entity_id
_entity_poly.type
_entity_poly.pdbx_seq_one_letter_code
_entity_poly.pdbx_strand_id
1 'polypeptide(L)'
;MKTKKGEKEKLRITILEKAIAYFKVHGTGGAAIADLMKHAGQTTGALYSHFESKDDLFAQAIYHELEKLEFQLFQIFRREGKHALQAMIEQYFAEDTFLEIGDGCVFTSLSTDMQRAAPEYRKRFEDYTVRIYELFSGSIHEQFPMLSKEECHEKALFLYSGLVGTM
;
A
#
# COMPACT_ATOMS: atom_id res chain seq x y z
N MET A 1 4.06 -13.76 30.19
CA MET A 1 3.73 -14.32 28.87
C MET A 1 3.20 -13.30 27.86
N LYS A 2 2.56 -12.18 28.27
CA LYS A 2 2.12 -11.09 27.35
C LYS A 2 3.27 -10.37 26.60
N THR A 3 4.45 -10.23 27.19
CA THR A 3 5.61 -9.53 26.65
C THR A 3 6.17 -10.19 25.38
N LYS A 4 6.37 -11.50 25.36
CA LYS A 4 6.96 -12.20 24.19
C LYS A 4 6.08 -12.17 22.94
N LYS A 5 4.75 -12.19 23.07
CA LYS A 5 3.82 -12.11 21.91
C LYS A 5 3.83 -10.70 21.30
N GLY A 6 3.87 -9.66 22.14
CA GLY A 6 3.95 -8.29 21.67
C GLY A 6 5.27 -7.94 20.98
N GLU A 7 6.38 -8.50 21.45
CA GLU A 7 7.70 -8.34 20.82
C GLU A 7 7.76 -9.03 19.46
N LYS A 8 7.19 -10.23 19.35
CA LYS A 8 7.12 -10.98 18.09
C LYS A 8 6.32 -10.20 17.05
N GLU A 9 5.18 -9.61 17.44
CA GLU A 9 4.35 -8.83 16.52
C GLU A 9 5.03 -7.51 16.10
N LYS A 10 5.68 -6.81 17.01
CA LYS A 10 6.47 -5.62 16.69
C LYS A 10 7.58 -5.94 15.67
N LEU A 11 8.29 -7.04 15.88
CA LEU A 11 9.33 -7.48 14.96
C LEU A 11 8.75 -7.81 13.58
N ARG A 12 7.60 -8.48 13.53
CA ARG A 12 6.90 -8.79 12.28
C ARG A 12 6.56 -7.51 11.51
N ILE A 13 5.99 -6.50 12.18
CA ILE A 13 5.67 -5.20 11.58
C ILE A 13 6.94 -4.53 11.05
N THR A 14 8.02 -4.49 11.84
CA THR A 14 9.31 -3.93 11.39
C THR A 14 9.83 -4.63 10.13
N ILE A 15 9.70 -5.96 10.05
CA ILE A 15 10.10 -6.70 8.85
C ILE A 15 9.23 -6.29 7.65
N LEU A 16 7.91 -6.16 7.81
CA LEU A 16 7.00 -5.75 6.74
C LEU A 16 7.34 -4.35 6.21
N GLU A 17 7.57 -3.37 7.11
CA GLU A 17 7.91 -1.99 6.74
C GLU A 17 9.26 -1.89 6.00
N LYS A 18 10.25 -2.65 6.42
CA LYS A 18 11.54 -2.69 5.72
C LYS A 18 11.48 -3.48 4.41
N ALA A 19 10.68 -4.55 4.40
CA ALA A 19 10.51 -5.38 3.20
C ALA A 19 9.80 -4.62 2.10
N ILE A 20 8.73 -3.84 2.39
CA ILE A 20 8.01 -3.10 1.36
C ILE A 20 8.92 -2.05 0.69
N ALA A 21 9.70 -1.29 1.45
CA ALA A 21 10.66 -0.34 0.91
C ALA A 21 11.70 -1.03 0.02
N TYR A 22 12.21 -2.18 0.46
CA TYR A 22 13.19 -2.97 -0.30
C TYR A 22 12.59 -3.52 -1.60
N PHE A 23 11.36 -4.04 -1.56
CA PHE A 23 10.68 -4.53 -2.75
C PHE A 23 10.35 -3.43 -3.76
N LYS A 24 9.98 -2.23 -3.30
CA LYS A 24 9.74 -1.08 -4.19
C LYS A 24 10.99 -0.75 -5.03
N VAL A 25 12.19 -0.87 -4.44
CA VAL A 25 13.46 -0.58 -5.14
C VAL A 25 13.89 -1.73 -6.05
N HIS A 26 13.74 -2.99 -5.61
CA HIS A 26 14.38 -4.14 -6.28
C HIS A 26 13.39 -5.06 -7.01
N GLY A 27 12.08 -4.89 -6.82
CA GLY A 27 11.07 -5.85 -7.26
C GLY A 27 11.21 -7.20 -6.54
N THR A 28 10.28 -8.11 -6.77
CA THR A 28 10.36 -9.46 -6.18
C THR A 28 11.48 -10.29 -6.80
N GLY A 29 11.73 -10.15 -8.11
CA GLY A 29 12.78 -10.88 -8.82
C GLY A 29 14.20 -10.50 -8.39
N GLY A 30 14.44 -9.21 -8.11
CA GLY A 30 15.74 -8.69 -7.68
C GLY A 30 16.02 -8.81 -6.17
N ALA A 31 14.99 -9.04 -5.36
CA ALA A 31 15.13 -9.11 -3.90
C ALA A 31 15.63 -10.49 -3.45
N ALA A 32 16.94 -10.63 -3.21
CA ALA A 32 17.48 -11.81 -2.53
C ALA A 32 17.05 -11.80 -1.04
N ILE A 33 16.61 -12.94 -0.51
CA ILE A 33 16.12 -13.06 0.89
C ILE A 33 17.20 -12.60 1.90
N ALA A 34 18.46 -12.97 1.66
CA ALA A 34 19.55 -12.63 2.56
C ALA A 34 19.76 -11.11 2.68
N ASP A 35 19.72 -10.40 1.53
CA ASP A 35 19.91 -8.96 1.47
C ASP A 35 18.71 -8.21 2.03
N LEU A 36 17.49 -8.67 1.72
CA LEU A 36 16.26 -8.13 2.28
C LEU A 36 16.25 -8.24 3.81
N MET A 37 16.55 -9.42 4.35
CA MET A 37 16.56 -9.63 5.80
C MET A 37 17.68 -8.87 6.49
N LYS A 38 18.85 -8.74 5.85
CA LYS A 38 19.92 -7.87 6.31
C LYS A 38 19.48 -6.40 6.34
N HIS A 39 18.78 -5.92 5.31
CA HIS A 39 18.19 -4.58 5.28
C HIS A 39 17.18 -4.38 6.42
N ALA A 40 16.41 -5.40 6.75
CA ALA A 40 15.49 -5.40 7.90
C ALA A 40 16.18 -5.53 9.26
N GLY A 41 17.53 -5.66 9.30
CA GLY A 41 18.30 -5.88 10.53
C GLY A 41 18.07 -7.26 11.15
N GLN A 42 17.70 -8.27 10.32
CA GLN A 42 17.30 -9.60 10.75
C GLN A 42 18.11 -10.70 10.05
N THR A 43 18.05 -11.90 10.60
CA THR A 43 18.64 -13.09 9.96
C THR A 43 17.64 -13.71 8.98
N THR A 44 18.15 -14.45 7.98
CA THR A 44 17.29 -15.22 7.06
C THR A 44 16.38 -16.20 7.80
N GLY A 45 16.83 -16.80 8.91
CA GLY A 45 16.00 -17.69 9.72
C GLY A 45 14.81 -16.98 10.39
N ALA A 46 14.91 -15.68 10.67
CA ALA A 46 13.80 -14.90 11.21
C ALA A 46 12.62 -14.78 10.21
N LEU A 47 12.89 -14.78 8.89
CA LEU A 47 11.83 -14.79 7.89
C LEU A 47 10.88 -15.96 8.14
N TYR A 48 11.39 -17.19 8.15
CA TYR A 48 10.58 -18.40 8.27
C TYR A 48 9.90 -18.60 9.63
N SER A 49 10.23 -17.79 10.64
CA SER A 49 9.51 -17.75 11.91
C SER A 49 8.26 -16.85 11.88
N HIS A 50 8.10 -16.02 10.84
CA HIS A 50 7.02 -15.05 10.68
C HIS A 50 6.23 -15.20 9.40
N PHE A 51 6.84 -15.73 8.33
CA PHE A 51 6.28 -15.83 6.98
C PHE A 51 6.58 -17.23 6.40
N GLU A 52 5.65 -17.73 5.58
CA GLU A 52 5.79 -19.06 4.98
C GLU A 52 6.82 -19.11 3.84
N SER A 53 6.95 -17.99 3.12
CA SER A 53 7.83 -17.86 1.97
C SER A 53 8.19 -16.39 1.72
N LYS A 54 9.07 -16.15 0.74
CA LYS A 54 9.34 -14.80 0.23
C LYS A 54 8.10 -14.18 -0.41
N ASP A 55 7.31 -14.98 -1.13
CA ASP A 55 6.09 -14.50 -1.79
C ASP A 55 5.01 -14.15 -0.76
N ASP A 56 4.92 -14.91 0.32
CA ASP A 56 4.06 -14.58 1.46
C ASP A 56 4.52 -13.28 2.14
N LEU A 57 5.81 -13.11 2.41
CA LEU A 57 6.36 -11.85 2.93
C LEU A 57 6.04 -10.68 1.99
N PHE A 58 6.23 -10.85 0.68
CA PHE A 58 5.93 -9.83 -0.33
C PHE A 58 4.45 -9.41 -0.28
N ALA A 59 3.55 -10.38 -0.35
CA ALA A 59 2.12 -10.11 -0.31
C ALA A 59 1.70 -9.42 1.00
N GLN A 60 2.19 -9.90 2.15
CA GLN A 60 1.87 -9.31 3.44
C GLN A 60 2.46 -7.92 3.63
N ALA A 61 3.64 -7.62 3.06
CA ALA A 61 4.24 -6.30 3.08
C ALA A 61 3.41 -5.29 2.27
N ILE A 62 2.92 -5.68 1.10
CA ILE A 62 1.99 -4.87 0.31
C ILE A 62 0.69 -4.62 1.07
N TYR A 63 0.08 -5.66 1.67
CA TYR A 63 -1.18 -5.48 2.40
C TYR A 63 -1.02 -4.55 3.59
N HIS A 64 0.07 -4.66 4.32
CA HIS A 64 0.38 -3.75 5.43
C HIS A 64 0.46 -2.29 4.97
N GLU A 65 1.11 -2.04 3.83
CA GLU A 65 1.21 -0.69 3.24
C GLU A 65 -0.16 -0.18 2.77
N LEU A 66 -0.96 -1.04 2.11
CA LEU A 66 -2.30 -0.69 1.64
C LEU A 66 -3.28 -0.44 2.80
N GLU A 67 -3.18 -1.19 3.89
CA GLU A 67 -3.96 -0.95 5.12
C GLU A 67 -3.63 0.43 5.72
N LYS A 68 -2.36 0.81 5.75
CA LYS A 68 -1.93 2.14 6.20
C LYS A 68 -2.49 3.23 5.29
N LEU A 69 -2.36 3.07 3.98
CA LEU A 69 -2.88 4.00 2.99
C LEU A 69 -4.39 4.15 3.08
N GLU A 70 -5.15 3.05 3.11
CA GLU A 70 -6.60 3.05 3.27
C GLU A 70 -7.02 3.81 4.54
N PHE A 71 -6.35 3.53 5.66
CA PHE A 71 -6.62 4.21 6.93
C PHE A 71 -6.31 5.72 6.85
N GLN A 72 -5.20 6.12 6.26
CA GLN A 72 -4.85 7.53 6.08
C GLN A 72 -5.87 8.27 5.22
N LEU A 73 -6.24 7.70 4.06
CA LEU A 73 -7.25 8.28 3.18
C LEU A 73 -8.62 8.37 3.86
N PHE A 74 -9.01 7.34 4.62
CA PHE A 74 -10.24 7.37 5.40
C PHE A 74 -10.23 8.48 6.48
N GLN A 75 -9.10 8.69 7.16
CA GLN A 75 -8.97 9.80 8.13
C GLN A 75 -9.08 11.17 7.44
N ILE A 76 -8.48 11.34 6.26
CA ILE A 76 -8.62 12.55 5.45
C ILE A 76 -10.10 12.75 5.07
N PHE A 77 -10.75 11.72 4.54
CA PHE A 77 -12.15 11.75 4.17
C PHE A 77 -13.04 12.21 5.34
N ARG A 78 -12.84 11.64 6.53
CA ARG A 78 -13.61 11.97 7.73
C ARG A 78 -13.36 13.38 8.24
N ARG A 79 -12.14 13.87 8.14
CA ARG A 79 -11.72 15.16 8.69
C ARG A 79 -12.07 16.33 7.77
N GLU A 80 -11.83 16.17 6.47
CA GLU A 80 -11.88 17.26 5.48
C GLU A 80 -13.26 17.38 4.78
N GLY A 81 -14.13 16.34 4.85
CA GLY A 81 -15.45 16.34 4.23
C GLY A 81 -15.40 16.69 2.75
N LYS A 82 -16.10 17.74 2.33
CA LYS A 82 -16.11 18.20 0.93
C LYS A 82 -14.74 18.63 0.36
N HIS A 83 -13.74 18.82 1.20
CA HIS A 83 -12.36 19.15 0.78
C HIS A 83 -11.44 17.91 0.76
N ALA A 84 -11.97 16.73 1.08
CA ALA A 84 -11.19 15.51 1.19
C ALA A 84 -10.47 15.14 -0.11
N LEU A 85 -11.12 15.32 -1.25
CA LEU A 85 -10.51 15.03 -2.56
C LEU A 85 -9.23 15.82 -2.79
N GLN A 86 -9.27 17.12 -2.54
CA GLN A 86 -8.10 17.98 -2.67
C GLN A 86 -6.99 17.55 -1.70
N ALA A 87 -7.33 17.30 -0.44
CA ALA A 87 -6.36 16.89 0.58
C ALA A 87 -5.73 15.51 0.26
N MET A 88 -6.47 14.57 -0.32
CA MET A 88 -5.94 13.28 -0.80
C MET A 88 -4.95 13.46 -1.94
N ILE A 89 -5.24 14.35 -2.88
CA ILE A 89 -4.33 14.68 -4.00
C ILE A 89 -3.06 15.36 -3.49
N GLU A 90 -3.19 16.35 -2.61
CA GLU A 90 -2.06 17.04 -1.99
C GLU A 90 -1.16 16.07 -1.21
N GLN A 91 -1.76 15.14 -0.46
CA GLN A 91 -1.02 14.07 0.24
C GLN A 91 -0.27 13.16 -0.72
N TYR A 92 -0.86 12.82 -1.86
CA TYR A 92 -0.21 11.99 -2.89
C TYR A 92 1.02 12.66 -3.49
N PHE A 93 0.97 13.96 -3.70
CA PHE A 93 2.06 14.78 -4.25
C PHE A 93 2.94 15.44 -3.18
N ALA A 94 2.85 15.02 -1.92
CA ALA A 94 3.75 15.51 -0.88
C ALA A 94 5.21 15.18 -1.25
N GLU A 95 6.13 16.11 -0.96
CA GLU A 95 7.54 16.01 -1.36
C GLU A 95 8.18 14.68 -0.95
N ASP A 96 7.87 14.18 0.24
CA ASP A 96 8.41 12.93 0.77
C ASP A 96 8.11 11.71 -0.11
N THR A 97 7.01 11.75 -0.88
CA THR A 97 6.60 10.65 -1.77
C THR A 97 7.54 10.49 -2.97
N PHE A 98 8.30 11.51 -3.32
CA PHE A 98 9.15 11.54 -4.52
C PHE A 98 10.65 11.48 -4.22
N LEU A 99 11.06 11.57 -2.96
CA LEU A 99 12.47 11.66 -2.59
C LEU A 99 13.21 10.33 -2.76
N GLU A 100 12.57 9.23 -2.40
CA GLU A 100 13.16 7.89 -2.45
C GLU A 100 12.18 6.90 -3.08
N ILE A 101 12.67 6.02 -3.96
CA ILE A 101 11.84 4.97 -4.61
C ILE A 101 11.14 4.10 -3.55
N GLY A 102 11.83 3.81 -2.45
CA GLY A 102 11.29 3.00 -1.34
C GLY A 102 10.07 3.62 -0.64
N ASP A 103 9.94 4.95 -0.70
CA ASP A 103 8.82 5.70 -0.10
C ASP A 103 7.70 5.98 -1.10
N GLY A 104 7.92 5.69 -2.40
CA GLY A 104 6.97 5.93 -3.47
C GLY A 104 5.70 5.06 -3.41
N CYS A 105 4.83 5.26 -4.39
CA CYS A 105 3.53 4.57 -4.48
C CYS A 105 3.71 3.06 -4.73
N VAL A 106 3.06 2.24 -3.88
CA VAL A 106 3.10 0.78 -4.01
C VAL A 106 2.47 0.29 -5.32
N PHE A 107 1.44 0.97 -5.81
CA PHE A 107 0.78 0.61 -7.07
C PHE A 107 1.71 0.84 -8.26
N THR A 108 2.40 1.96 -8.32
CA THR A 108 3.37 2.26 -9.39
C THR A 108 4.54 1.28 -9.36
N SER A 109 5.10 1.01 -8.19
CA SER A 109 6.32 0.22 -8.06
C SER A 109 6.09 -1.29 -8.19
N LEU A 110 4.96 -1.83 -7.70
CA LEU A 110 4.80 -3.28 -7.45
C LEU A 110 3.55 -3.93 -8.08
N SER A 111 2.71 -3.19 -8.82
CA SER A 111 1.53 -3.79 -9.47
C SER A 111 1.89 -4.92 -10.43
N THR A 112 2.97 -4.76 -11.19
CA THR A 112 3.42 -5.77 -12.15
C THR A 112 3.93 -7.04 -11.46
N ASP A 113 4.62 -6.90 -10.32
CA ASP A 113 5.04 -8.04 -9.51
C ASP A 113 3.82 -8.74 -8.88
N MET A 114 2.85 -7.97 -8.38
CA MET A 114 1.62 -8.53 -7.82
C MET A 114 0.78 -9.27 -8.86
N GLN A 115 0.75 -8.82 -10.13
CA GLN A 115 0.07 -9.56 -11.21
C GLN A 115 0.65 -10.96 -11.45
N ARG A 116 1.93 -11.17 -11.13
CA ARG A 116 2.61 -12.47 -11.25
C ARG A 116 2.49 -13.32 -9.99
N ALA A 117 1.97 -12.77 -8.90
CA ALA A 117 1.77 -13.48 -7.64
C ALA A 117 0.65 -14.52 -7.73
N ALA A 118 0.55 -15.40 -6.74
CA ALA A 118 -0.50 -16.40 -6.66
C ALA A 118 -1.92 -15.77 -6.64
N PRO A 119 -2.94 -16.46 -7.17
CA PRO A 119 -4.29 -15.90 -7.32
C PRO A 119 -4.90 -15.35 -6.02
N GLU A 120 -4.66 -15.99 -4.89
CA GLU A 120 -5.14 -15.58 -3.58
C GLU A 120 -4.53 -14.22 -3.15
N TYR A 121 -3.26 -13.98 -3.46
CA TYR A 121 -2.61 -12.70 -3.19
C TYR A 121 -3.16 -11.59 -4.08
N ARG A 122 -3.36 -11.89 -5.37
CA ARG A 122 -3.95 -10.94 -6.32
C ARG A 122 -5.35 -10.51 -5.92
N LYS A 123 -6.19 -11.47 -5.49
CA LYS A 123 -7.57 -11.19 -5.07
C LYS A 123 -7.62 -10.22 -3.89
N ARG A 124 -6.78 -10.44 -2.89
CA ARG A 124 -6.73 -9.55 -1.73
C ARG A 124 -6.18 -8.16 -2.09
N PHE A 125 -5.21 -8.08 -3.00
CA PHE A 125 -4.72 -6.80 -3.53
C PHE A 125 -5.83 -6.03 -4.27
N GLU A 126 -6.61 -6.72 -5.10
CA GLU A 126 -7.79 -6.16 -5.77
C GLU A 126 -8.79 -5.59 -4.75
N ASP A 127 -9.11 -6.33 -3.69
CA ASP A 127 -10.05 -5.90 -2.66
C ASP A 127 -9.59 -4.59 -1.98
N TYR A 128 -8.29 -4.44 -1.70
CA TYR A 128 -7.72 -3.17 -1.21
C TYR A 128 -7.83 -2.05 -2.24
N THR A 129 -7.50 -2.34 -3.49
CA THR A 129 -7.58 -1.37 -4.58
C THR A 129 -8.99 -0.82 -4.72
N VAL A 130 -10.01 -1.68 -4.68
CA VAL A 130 -11.42 -1.29 -4.74
C VAL A 130 -11.78 -0.38 -3.57
N ARG A 131 -11.41 -0.71 -2.32
CA ARG A 131 -11.73 0.12 -1.17
C ARG A 131 -11.08 1.50 -1.20
N ILE A 132 -9.81 1.59 -1.62
CA ILE A 132 -9.10 2.87 -1.81
C ILE A 132 -9.81 3.69 -2.89
N TYR A 133 -10.16 3.07 -4.00
CA TYR A 133 -10.90 3.70 -5.09
C TYR A 133 -12.26 4.23 -4.65
N GLU A 134 -13.00 3.48 -3.81
CA GLU A 134 -14.28 3.91 -3.26
C GLU A 134 -14.16 5.14 -2.37
N LEU A 135 -13.03 5.33 -1.66
CA LEU A 135 -12.77 6.55 -0.90
C LEU A 135 -12.65 7.78 -1.80
N PHE A 136 -11.99 7.65 -2.96
CA PHE A 136 -11.94 8.72 -3.96
C PHE A 136 -13.32 9.01 -4.55
N SER A 137 -14.09 7.97 -4.90
CA SER A 137 -15.44 8.11 -5.42
C SER A 137 -16.37 8.80 -4.40
N GLY A 138 -16.31 8.42 -3.13
CA GLY A 138 -17.03 9.05 -2.04
C GLY A 138 -16.65 10.52 -1.86
N SER A 139 -15.35 10.84 -1.95
CA SER A 139 -14.85 12.22 -1.84
C SER A 139 -15.34 13.10 -2.99
N ILE A 140 -15.44 12.55 -4.20
CA ILE A 140 -16.02 13.24 -5.35
C ILE A 140 -17.50 13.52 -5.11
N HIS A 141 -18.24 12.54 -4.60
CA HIS A 141 -19.66 12.73 -4.31
C HIS A 141 -19.93 13.78 -3.22
N GLU A 142 -19.12 13.81 -2.16
CA GLU A 142 -19.21 14.83 -1.11
C GLU A 142 -18.96 16.25 -1.65
N GLN A 143 -18.01 16.38 -2.57
CA GLN A 143 -17.69 17.69 -3.17
C GLN A 143 -18.68 18.10 -4.25
N PHE A 144 -19.23 17.14 -5.00
CA PHE A 144 -20.12 17.35 -6.15
C PHE A 144 -21.40 16.51 -6.02
N PRO A 145 -22.31 16.85 -5.07
CA PRO A 145 -23.48 16.01 -4.75
C PRO A 145 -24.52 15.94 -5.89
N MET A 146 -24.38 16.76 -6.94
CA MET A 146 -25.21 16.69 -8.15
C MET A 146 -24.81 15.54 -9.08
N LEU A 147 -23.63 14.96 -8.95
CA LEU A 147 -23.17 13.83 -9.75
C LEU A 147 -23.84 12.53 -9.30
N SER A 148 -24.20 11.68 -10.25
CA SER A 148 -24.64 10.31 -9.96
C SER A 148 -23.47 9.49 -9.39
N LYS A 149 -23.79 8.34 -8.79
CA LYS A 149 -22.75 7.41 -8.30
C LYS A 149 -21.86 6.91 -9.44
N GLU A 150 -22.45 6.61 -10.59
CA GLU A 150 -21.74 6.17 -11.79
C GLU A 150 -20.74 7.22 -12.26
N GLU A 151 -21.16 8.48 -12.35
CA GLU A 151 -20.27 9.59 -12.71
C GLU A 151 -19.14 9.78 -11.69
N CYS A 152 -19.42 9.64 -10.39
CA CYS A 152 -18.39 9.69 -9.35
C CYS A 152 -17.39 8.54 -9.51
N HIS A 153 -17.86 7.33 -9.81
CA HIS A 153 -17.00 6.17 -10.08
C HIS A 153 -16.11 6.37 -11.30
N GLU A 154 -16.65 6.83 -12.42
CA GLU A 154 -15.87 7.11 -13.64
C GLU A 154 -14.79 8.15 -13.39
N LYS A 155 -15.14 9.24 -12.72
CA LYS A 155 -14.19 10.31 -12.36
C LYS A 155 -13.10 9.84 -11.38
N ALA A 156 -13.47 9.00 -10.41
CA ALA A 156 -12.52 8.42 -9.47
C ALA A 156 -11.53 7.50 -10.19
N LEU A 157 -12.00 6.68 -11.13
CA LEU A 157 -11.15 5.80 -11.93
C LEU A 157 -10.14 6.62 -12.75
N PHE A 158 -10.63 7.67 -13.44
CA PHE A 158 -9.76 8.55 -14.22
C PHE A 158 -8.71 9.23 -13.34
N LEU A 159 -9.13 9.83 -12.23
CA LEU A 159 -8.25 10.53 -11.30
C LEU A 159 -7.20 9.58 -10.71
N TYR A 160 -7.65 8.44 -10.17
CA TYR A 160 -6.76 7.47 -9.52
C TYR A 160 -5.75 6.87 -10.49
N SER A 161 -6.19 6.53 -11.72
CA SER A 161 -5.28 6.08 -12.78
C SER A 161 -4.27 7.16 -13.17
N GLY A 162 -4.71 8.42 -13.22
CA GLY A 162 -3.83 9.57 -13.46
C GLY A 162 -2.78 9.71 -12.36
N LEU A 163 -3.18 9.66 -11.09
CA LEU A 163 -2.26 9.73 -9.95
C LEU A 163 -1.20 8.62 -10.02
N VAL A 164 -1.61 7.37 -10.20
CA VAL A 164 -0.68 6.23 -10.29
C VAL A 164 0.22 6.34 -11.52
N GLY A 165 -0.27 6.89 -12.63
CA GLY A 165 0.48 7.02 -13.88
C GLY A 165 1.45 8.19 -13.93
N THR A 166 1.45 9.10 -12.95
CA THR A 166 2.34 10.29 -12.92
C THR A 166 3.68 10.03 -12.22
N MET A 167 3.84 8.87 -11.59
CA MET A 167 5.07 8.42 -10.93
C MET A 167 5.78 7.36 -11.82
#